data_166c3a7f44c56a49b3adda57cb085f52
#
_entry.id   166c3a7f44c56a49b3adda57cb085f52
#
_cell.length_a   1.000
_cell.length_b   1.000
_cell.length_c   1.000
_cell.angle_alpha   90.00
_cell.angle_beta   90.00
_cell.angle_gamma   90.00
#
_symmetry.space_group_name_H-M   'P 1'
#
loop_
_entity.id
_entity.type
_entity.pdbx_description
1 polymer ?
#
loop_
_entity_poly.entity_id
_entity_poly.type
_entity_poly.pdbx_seq_one_letter_code
_entity_poly.pdbx_strand_id
1 'polypeptide(L)'
;MFRPVRKSKNALGEEVTKEILRSARRGVLAVNGDGGYPYAIPINYLYDGEAGKIYFHGAKAGHKADSINKCDKVCFTAYGDEIIREEVWAPFMRSAVVFGRCRIIEDRAQTLILVKRLAMKYYPDECLADEEIAASGKAVRMYEIDIEHMSGKEIQER
;
A
#
# COMPACT_ATOMS: atom_id res chain seq x y z
N MET A 1 6.94 20.21 1.63
CA MET A 1 7.00 19.80 3.06
C MET A 1 5.70 19.08 3.41
N PHE A 2 5.77 17.88 3.99
CA PHE A 2 4.59 17.12 4.42
C PHE A 2 4.05 17.67 5.74
N ARG A 3 2.73 17.63 5.90
CA ARG A 3 2.08 18.13 7.12
C ARG A 3 2.16 17.08 8.24
N PRO A 4 2.46 17.45 9.48
CA PRO A 4 2.40 16.54 10.61
C PRO A 4 0.94 16.16 10.95
N VAL A 5 0.77 15.09 11.70
CA VAL A 5 -0.54 14.69 12.25
C VAL A 5 -1.07 15.80 13.16
N ARG A 6 -2.23 16.38 12.82
CA ARG A 6 -2.82 17.55 13.54
C ARG A 6 -3.05 17.28 15.04
N LYS A 7 -3.63 16.12 15.37
CA LYS A 7 -3.77 15.68 16.77
C LYS A 7 -2.50 14.92 17.16
N SER A 8 -1.45 15.62 17.57
CA SER A 8 -0.14 15.03 17.88
C SER A 8 -0.20 13.93 18.93
N LYS A 9 -1.11 14.02 19.92
CA LYS A 9 -1.32 12.99 20.92
C LYS A 9 -1.77 11.63 20.35
N ASN A 10 -2.32 11.62 19.15
CA ASN A 10 -2.78 10.44 18.44
C ASN A 10 -1.78 9.99 17.37
N ALA A 11 -0.66 10.70 17.20
CA ALA A 11 0.38 10.30 16.28
C ALA A 11 1.08 9.04 16.80
N LEU A 12 1.35 8.10 15.89
CA LEU A 12 2.08 6.88 16.19
C LEU A 12 3.55 7.04 15.80
N GLY A 13 4.42 6.38 16.53
CA GLY A 13 5.83 6.31 16.19
C GLY A 13 6.07 5.54 14.90
N GLU A 14 7.28 5.70 14.34
CA GLU A 14 7.64 5.12 13.05
C GLU A 14 7.51 3.60 13.02
N GLU A 15 7.99 2.89 14.04
CA GLU A 15 7.94 1.42 14.07
C GLU A 15 6.50 0.89 14.14
N VAL A 16 5.61 1.54 14.89
CA VAL A 16 4.19 1.17 14.93
C VAL A 16 3.54 1.43 13.55
N THR A 17 3.92 2.51 12.89
CA THR A 17 3.43 2.84 11.53
C THR A 17 3.89 1.80 10.52
N LYS A 18 5.15 1.37 10.58
CA LYS A 18 5.68 0.29 9.73
C LYS A 18 4.97 -1.04 10.00
N GLU A 19 4.63 -1.33 11.25
CA GLU A 19 3.92 -2.56 11.60
C GLU A 19 2.50 -2.57 11.02
N ILE A 20 1.80 -1.45 11.01
CA ILE A 20 0.51 -1.32 10.31
C ILE A 20 0.67 -1.66 8.83
N LEU A 21 1.72 -1.13 8.18
CA LEU A 21 1.99 -1.42 6.76
C LEU A 21 2.34 -2.89 6.50
N ARG A 22 2.98 -3.57 7.45
CA ARG A 22 3.30 -5.02 7.32
C ARG A 22 2.05 -5.88 7.49
N SER A 23 1.27 -5.61 8.52
CA SER A 23 0.17 -6.48 8.97
C SER A 23 -1.14 -6.25 8.25
N ALA A 24 -1.42 -5.02 7.82
CA ALA A 24 -2.68 -4.72 7.14
C ALA A 24 -2.84 -5.52 5.85
N ARG A 25 -4.01 -6.12 5.70
CA ARG A 25 -4.28 -7.05 4.60
C ARG A 25 -4.42 -6.33 3.25
N ARG A 26 -5.00 -5.14 3.25
CA ARG A 26 -5.21 -4.29 2.06
C ARG A 26 -4.96 -2.85 2.38
N GLY A 27 -4.74 -2.07 1.34
CA GLY A 27 -4.67 -0.62 1.44
C GLY A 27 -5.41 0.05 0.29
N VAL A 28 -5.49 1.34 0.36
CA VAL A 28 -6.09 2.19 -0.67
C VAL A 28 -5.00 3.02 -1.31
N LEU A 29 -4.84 2.87 -2.61
CA LEU A 29 -3.98 3.71 -3.44
C LEU A 29 -4.81 4.86 -4.01
N ALA A 30 -4.38 6.09 -3.80
CA ALA A 30 -4.95 7.28 -4.41
C ALA A 30 -3.95 7.91 -5.39
N VAL A 31 -4.41 8.17 -6.60
CA VAL A 31 -3.65 8.79 -7.69
C VAL A 31 -4.37 10.04 -8.18
N ASN A 32 -3.68 10.88 -8.94
CA ASN A 32 -4.28 12.03 -9.61
C ASN A 32 -5.05 11.56 -10.84
N GLY A 33 -6.36 11.43 -10.71
CA GLY A 33 -7.25 10.96 -11.76
C GLY A 33 -7.63 12.05 -12.76
N ASP A 34 -8.57 11.73 -13.63
CA ASP A 34 -9.01 12.63 -14.67
C ASP A 34 -9.92 13.75 -14.13
N GLY A 35 -9.94 14.88 -14.84
CA GLY A 35 -10.80 16.01 -14.50
C GLY A 35 -10.49 16.70 -13.16
N GLY A 36 -9.29 16.45 -12.58
CA GLY A 36 -8.89 16.98 -11.28
C GLY A 36 -9.42 16.19 -10.09
N TYR A 37 -10.12 15.09 -10.32
CA TYR A 37 -10.58 14.22 -9.24
C TYR A 37 -9.47 13.27 -8.77
N PRO A 38 -9.25 13.10 -7.45
CA PRO A 38 -8.44 12.00 -6.97
C PRO A 38 -9.15 10.66 -7.26
N TYR A 39 -8.40 9.69 -7.76
CA TYR A 39 -8.91 8.34 -8.00
C TYR A 39 -8.31 7.39 -6.98
N ALA A 40 -9.16 6.81 -6.12
CA ALA A 40 -8.77 5.96 -4.99
C ALA A 40 -9.33 4.55 -5.17
N ILE A 41 -8.47 3.55 -5.05
CA ILE A 41 -8.77 2.13 -5.27
C ILE A 41 -8.17 1.24 -4.20
N PRO A 42 -8.92 0.24 -3.67
CA PRO A 42 -8.35 -0.77 -2.81
C PRO A 42 -7.41 -1.69 -3.60
N ILE A 43 -6.26 -2.00 -3.01
CA ILE A 43 -5.26 -2.89 -3.61
C ILE A 43 -4.70 -3.88 -2.60
N ASN A 44 -4.30 -5.05 -3.10
CA ASN A 44 -3.37 -5.93 -2.42
C ASN A 44 -1.95 -5.38 -2.59
N TYR A 45 -1.15 -5.45 -1.55
CA TYR A 45 0.20 -4.87 -1.57
C TYR A 45 1.19 -5.65 -0.71
N LEU A 46 2.46 -5.41 -0.97
CA LEU A 46 3.58 -5.86 -0.16
C LEU A 46 4.37 -4.62 0.32
N TYR A 47 4.59 -4.53 1.62
CA TYR A 47 5.47 -3.51 2.19
C TYR A 47 6.86 -4.11 2.43
N ASP A 48 7.89 -3.44 1.95
CA ASP A 48 9.30 -3.74 2.17
C ASP A 48 9.93 -2.60 2.99
N GLY A 49 10.06 -2.83 4.29
CA GLY A 49 10.54 -1.81 5.22
C GLY A 49 12.05 -1.53 5.09
N GLU A 50 12.83 -2.50 4.59
CA GLU A 50 14.27 -2.32 4.37
C GLU A 50 14.51 -1.47 3.11
N ALA A 51 13.76 -1.75 2.05
CA ALA A 51 13.84 -0.98 0.82
C ALA A 51 13.10 0.37 0.89
N GLY A 52 12.25 0.60 1.90
CA GLY A 52 11.40 1.79 2.00
C GLY A 52 10.36 1.85 0.87
N LYS A 53 9.79 0.70 0.49
CA LYS A 53 8.92 0.59 -0.68
C LYS A 53 7.63 -0.16 -0.41
N ILE A 54 6.62 0.18 -1.21
CA ILE A 54 5.37 -0.58 -1.32
C ILE A 54 5.27 -1.11 -2.75
N TYR A 55 4.92 -2.38 -2.90
CA TYR A 55 4.76 -3.05 -4.19
C TYR A 55 3.33 -3.53 -4.36
N PHE A 56 2.82 -3.44 -5.57
CA PHE A 56 1.52 -4.00 -5.94
C PHE A 56 1.50 -4.41 -7.42
N HIS A 57 0.62 -5.35 -7.77
CA HIS A 57 0.46 -5.77 -9.16
C HIS A 57 -0.63 -4.97 -9.88
N GLY A 58 -0.55 -4.92 -11.19
CA GLY A 58 -1.56 -4.28 -12.02
C GLY A 58 -1.35 -4.53 -13.50
N ALA A 59 -2.28 -4.01 -14.31
CA ALA A 59 -2.13 -3.98 -15.76
C ALA A 59 -1.22 -2.83 -16.19
N LYS A 60 -0.68 -2.90 -17.40
CA LYS A 60 0.13 -1.84 -18.02
C LYS A 60 -0.73 -0.66 -18.52
N ALA A 61 -2.03 -0.86 -18.68
CA ALA A 61 -2.97 0.12 -19.21
C ALA A 61 -4.21 0.25 -18.29
N GLY A 62 -4.98 1.31 -18.47
CA GLY A 62 -6.19 1.63 -17.72
C GLY A 62 -6.01 2.81 -16.78
N HIS A 63 -7.10 3.31 -16.21
CA HIS A 63 -7.16 4.58 -15.48
C HIS A 63 -6.02 4.75 -14.44
N LYS A 64 -5.76 3.70 -13.63
CA LYS A 64 -4.66 3.72 -12.66
C LYS A 64 -3.30 3.92 -13.33
N ALA A 65 -2.99 3.12 -14.35
CA ALA A 65 -1.72 3.17 -15.06
C ALA A 65 -1.53 4.52 -15.76
N ASP A 66 -2.57 5.01 -16.44
CA ASP A 66 -2.54 6.28 -17.16
C ASP A 66 -2.35 7.46 -16.18
N SER A 67 -3.00 7.41 -15.03
CA SER A 67 -2.86 8.42 -13.96
C SER A 67 -1.43 8.45 -13.40
N ILE A 68 -0.84 7.28 -13.11
CA ILE A 68 0.54 7.17 -12.62
C ILE A 68 1.54 7.68 -13.66
N ASN A 69 1.32 7.38 -14.94
CA ASN A 69 2.18 7.86 -16.02
C ASN A 69 2.11 9.39 -16.19
N LYS A 70 0.95 9.99 -15.94
CA LYS A 70 0.79 11.46 -15.98
C LYS A 70 1.39 12.15 -14.75
N CYS A 71 1.25 11.54 -13.58
CA CYS A 71 1.75 12.07 -12.31
C CYS A 71 2.11 10.91 -11.37
N ASP A 72 3.40 10.79 -11.08
CA ASP A 72 3.95 9.72 -10.25
C ASP A 72 3.69 9.90 -8.75
N LYS A 73 3.25 11.08 -8.31
CA LYS A 73 2.94 11.35 -6.90
C LYS A 73 1.64 10.68 -6.49
N VAL A 74 1.74 9.83 -5.48
CA VAL A 74 0.61 9.05 -4.98
C VAL A 74 0.48 9.16 -3.46
N CYS A 75 -0.72 8.85 -2.99
CA CYS A 75 -0.99 8.62 -1.58
C CYS A 75 -1.45 7.17 -1.40
N PHE A 76 -0.90 6.50 -0.40
CA PHE A 76 -1.31 5.15 -0.03
C PHE A 76 -1.72 5.13 1.44
N THR A 77 -2.83 4.47 1.75
CA THR A 77 -3.34 4.34 3.11
C THR A 77 -3.60 2.87 3.43
N ALA A 78 -3.12 2.42 4.58
CA ALA A 78 -3.49 1.14 5.17
C ALA A 78 -4.02 1.37 6.58
N TYR A 79 -4.92 0.50 7.03
CA TYR A 79 -5.46 0.54 8.38
C TYR A 79 -5.66 -0.88 8.90
N GLY A 80 -5.52 -1.01 10.22
CA GLY A 80 -5.74 -2.27 10.91
C GLY A 80 -7.20 -2.47 11.31
N ASP A 81 -7.43 -3.56 12.01
CA ASP A 81 -8.74 -3.88 12.56
C ASP A 81 -9.14 -2.88 13.66
N GLU A 82 -10.43 -2.81 13.92
CA GLU A 82 -10.96 -2.06 15.04
C GLU A 82 -10.47 -2.64 16.37
N ILE A 83 -10.02 -1.77 17.25
CA ILE A 83 -9.61 -2.13 18.61
C ILE A 83 -10.75 -1.73 19.55
N ILE A 84 -11.45 -2.73 20.09
CA ILE A 84 -12.54 -2.53 21.05
C ILE A 84 -11.92 -2.42 22.45
N ARG A 85 -12.28 -1.34 23.15
CA ARG A 85 -11.96 -1.13 24.56
C ARG A 85 -13.29 -0.95 25.30
N GLU A 86 -13.66 -1.94 26.11
CA GLU A 86 -14.97 -1.99 26.77
C GLU A 86 -15.22 -0.81 27.71
N GLU A 87 -14.15 -0.27 28.32
CA GLU A 87 -14.20 0.88 29.22
C GLU A 87 -14.39 2.23 28.53
N VAL A 88 -14.29 2.28 27.21
CA VAL A 88 -14.36 3.52 26.44
C VAL A 88 -15.41 3.40 25.34
N TRP A 89 -16.39 4.27 25.38
CA TRP A 89 -17.43 4.36 24.33
C TRP A 89 -16.88 5.04 23.08
N ALA A 90 -15.94 4.39 22.40
CA ALA A 90 -15.41 4.84 21.11
C ALA A 90 -14.61 3.74 20.42
N PRO A 91 -14.78 3.51 19.14
CA PRO A 91 -13.88 2.63 18.38
C PRO A 91 -12.49 3.25 18.27
N PHE A 92 -11.48 2.39 18.32
CA PHE A 92 -10.09 2.75 18.09
C PHE A 92 -9.61 2.00 16.86
N MET A 93 -8.94 2.68 15.99
CA MET A 93 -8.32 2.09 14.80
C MET A 93 -6.98 2.75 14.53
N ARG A 94 -5.99 1.97 14.14
CA ARG A 94 -4.69 2.48 13.71
C ARG A 94 -4.60 2.52 12.21
N SER A 95 -4.06 3.61 11.69
CA SER A 95 -3.87 3.80 10.26
C SER A 95 -2.48 4.35 9.94
N ALA A 96 -2.01 4.04 8.75
CA ALA A 96 -0.80 4.59 8.17
C ALA A 96 -1.14 5.31 6.86
N VAL A 97 -0.60 6.50 6.66
CA VAL A 97 -0.70 7.26 5.41
C VAL A 97 0.71 7.45 4.88
N VAL A 98 0.90 7.10 3.63
CA VAL A 98 2.18 7.17 2.91
C VAL A 98 2.03 8.11 1.72
N PHE A 99 2.98 9.00 1.54
CA PHE A 99 3.18 9.77 0.31
C PHE A 99 4.46 9.28 -0.36
N GLY A 100 4.41 9.13 -1.67
CA GLY A 100 5.57 8.65 -2.43
C GLY A 100 5.38 8.80 -3.92
N ARG A 101 6.36 8.23 -4.64
CA ARG A 101 6.37 8.20 -6.10
C ARG A 101 6.18 6.79 -6.60
N CYS A 102 5.23 6.65 -7.50
CA CYS A 102 4.85 5.36 -8.07
C CYS A 102 5.36 5.21 -9.49
N ARG A 103 5.94 4.06 -9.80
CA ARG A 103 6.36 3.70 -11.16
C ARG A 103 6.18 2.21 -11.43
N ILE A 104 6.10 1.86 -12.69
CA ILE A 104 6.14 0.47 -13.14
C ILE A 104 7.56 -0.07 -13.05
N ILE A 105 7.71 -1.35 -12.67
CA ILE A 105 8.99 -2.06 -12.67
C ILE A 105 9.18 -2.69 -14.05
N GLU A 106 10.20 -2.25 -14.78
CA GLU A 106 10.50 -2.75 -16.13
C GLU A 106 11.31 -4.05 -16.11
N ASP A 107 12.11 -4.28 -15.06
CA ASP A 107 12.90 -5.50 -14.90
C ASP A 107 11.99 -6.70 -14.69
N ARG A 108 12.05 -7.64 -15.64
CA ARG A 108 11.20 -8.82 -15.65
C ARG A 108 11.56 -9.82 -14.55
N ALA A 109 12.83 -10.00 -14.27
CA ALA A 109 13.28 -10.93 -13.23
C ALA A 109 12.85 -10.41 -11.84
N GLN A 110 13.04 -9.12 -11.58
CA GLN A 110 12.57 -8.47 -10.36
C GLN A 110 11.04 -8.56 -10.24
N THR A 111 10.31 -8.35 -11.34
CA THR A 111 8.83 -8.48 -11.37
C THR A 111 8.39 -9.84 -10.87
N LEU A 112 8.97 -10.93 -11.37
CA LEU A 112 8.58 -12.29 -10.98
C LEU A 112 8.88 -12.60 -9.51
N ILE A 113 10.03 -12.15 -9.00
CA ILE A 113 10.39 -12.27 -7.58
C ILE A 113 9.35 -11.55 -6.71
N LEU A 114 9.00 -10.32 -7.07
CA LEU A 114 8.05 -9.51 -6.29
C LEU A 114 6.62 -10.04 -6.37
N VAL A 115 6.19 -10.56 -7.52
CA VAL A 115 4.90 -11.24 -7.68
C VAL A 115 4.80 -12.42 -6.73
N LYS A 116 5.85 -13.26 -6.65
CA LYS A 116 5.89 -14.40 -5.74
C LYS A 116 5.82 -13.94 -4.26
N ARG A 117 6.62 -12.94 -3.88
CA ARG A 117 6.58 -12.37 -2.53
C ARG A 117 5.19 -11.79 -2.19
N LEU A 118 4.55 -11.11 -3.13
CA LEU A 118 3.20 -10.59 -2.97
C LEU A 118 2.18 -11.74 -2.82
N ALA A 119 2.25 -12.75 -3.66
CA ALA A 119 1.37 -13.92 -3.61
C ALA A 119 1.47 -14.62 -2.24
N MET A 120 2.68 -14.84 -1.73
CA MET A 120 2.92 -15.51 -0.45
C MET A 120 2.33 -14.77 0.77
N LYS A 121 2.11 -13.46 0.67
CA LYS A 121 1.40 -12.69 1.72
C LYS A 121 -0.07 -13.08 1.81
N TYR A 122 -0.70 -13.43 0.70
CA TYR A 122 -2.15 -13.67 0.60
C TYR A 122 -2.51 -15.15 0.52
N TYR A 123 -1.65 -15.93 -0.11
CA TYR A 123 -1.82 -17.35 -0.39
C TYR A 123 -0.49 -18.06 -0.06
N PRO A 124 -0.24 -18.41 1.21
CA PRO A 124 1.06 -18.93 1.65
C PRO A 124 1.28 -20.40 1.27
N ASP A 125 0.98 -20.75 0.03
CA ASP A 125 1.28 -22.03 -0.60
C ASP A 125 2.22 -21.80 -1.79
N GLU A 126 3.45 -22.22 -1.65
CA GLU A 126 4.50 -21.94 -2.62
C GLU A 126 4.27 -22.66 -3.96
N CYS A 127 3.77 -23.90 -3.92
CA CYS A 127 3.48 -24.67 -5.13
C CYS A 127 2.38 -24.01 -5.96
N LEU A 128 1.27 -23.64 -5.32
CA LEU A 128 0.18 -22.94 -5.99
C LEU A 128 0.59 -21.57 -6.53
N ALA A 129 1.44 -20.84 -5.79
CA ALA A 129 1.97 -19.55 -6.25
C ALA A 129 2.85 -19.73 -7.51
N ASP A 130 3.71 -20.74 -7.54
CA ASP A 130 4.57 -21.03 -8.70
C ASP A 130 3.75 -21.48 -9.90
N GLU A 131 2.73 -22.31 -9.72
CA GLU A 131 1.81 -22.74 -10.79
C GLU A 131 1.07 -21.54 -11.39
N GLU A 132 0.50 -20.65 -10.57
CA GLU A 132 -0.19 -19.45 -11.05
C GLU A 132 0.76 -18.50 -11.78
N ILE A 133 1.97 -18.30 -11.26
CA ILE A 133 2.99 -17.48 -11.92
C ILE A 133 3.40 -18.08 -13.27
N ALA A 134 3.52 -19.39 -13.37
CA ALA A 134 3.82 -20.07 -14.64
C ALA A 134 2.69 -19.88 -15.65
N ALA A 135 1.43 -19.94 -15.21
CA ALA A 135 0.26 -19.79 -16.06
C ALA A 135 0.02 -18.34 -16.50
N SER A 136 0.03 -17.40 -15.57
CA SER A 136 -0.47 -16.03 -15.77
C SER A 136 0.63 -14.98 -15.67
N GLY A 137 1.80 -15.32 -15.18
CA GLY A 137 2.87 -14.38 -14.85
C GLY A 137 3.37 -13.51 -16.00
N LYS A 138 3.24 -13.94 -17.25
CA LYS A 138 3.72 -13.17 -18.43
C LYS A 138 3.02 -11.81 -18.58
N ALA A 139 1.73 -11.74 -18.25
CA ALA A 139 0.93 -10.53 -18.37
C ALA A 139 1.05 -9.58 -17.17
N VAL A 140 1.45 -10.10 -16.01
CA VAL A 140 1.53 -9.36 -14.77
C VAL A 140 2.59 -8.26 -14.86
N ARG A 141 2.26 -7.10 -14.33
CA ARG A 141 3.17 -5.98 -14.09
C ARG A 141 3.19 -5.66 -12.60
N MET A 142 4.36 -5.29 -12.12
CA MET A 142 4.53 -4.78 -10.77
C MET A 142 4.79 -3.29 -10.79
N TYR A 143 4.25 -2.64 -9.81
CA TYR A 143 4.48 -1.23 -9.51
C TYR A 143 5.19 -1.12 -8.17
N GLU A 144 6.05 -0.12 -8.04
CA GLU A 144 6.65 0.25 -6.77
C GLU A 144 6.27 1.67 -6.40
N ILE A 145 6.10 1.91 -5.11
CA ILE A 145 6.01 3.24 -4.52
C ILE A 145 7.27 3.45 -3.69
N ASP A 146 8.13 4.38 -4.11
CA ASP A 146 9.21 4.90 -3.30
C ASP A 146 8.62 5.81 -2.23
N ILE A 147 8.79 5.46 -0.95
CA ILE A 147 8.18 6.20 0.16
C ILE A 147 8.99 7.47 0.43
N GLU A 148 8.37 8.64 0.26
CA GLU A 148 8.95 9.94 0.62
C GLU A 148 8.58 10.37 2.05
N HIS A 149 7.41 9.96 2.52
CA HIS A 149 6.93 10.28 3.86
C HIS A 149 5.88 9.27 4.32
N MET A 150 5.90 8.92 5.60
CA MET A 150 4.85 8.15 6.24
C MET A 150 4.43 8.78 7.57
N SER A 151 3.18 8.61 7.92
CA SER A 151 2.64 9.00 9.22
C SER A 151 1.62 7.99 9.71
N GLY A 152 1.71 7.63 10.97
CA GLY A 152 0.74 6.77 11.64
C GLY A 152 -0.16 7.56 12.57
N LYS A 153 -1.38 7.11 12.71
CA LYS A 153 -2.36 7.73 13.60
C LYS A 153 -3.27 6.69 14.23
N GLU A 154 -3.50 6.81 15.53
CA GLU A 154 -4.61 6.15 16.20
C GLU A 154 -5.86 7.00 16.07
N ILE A 155 -6.90 6.44 15.47
CA ILE A 155 -8.19 7.09 15.30
C ILE A 155 -9.02 6.77 16.53
N GLN A 156 -9.57 7.81 17.13
CA GLN A 156 -10.50 7.76 18.25
C GLN A 156 -11.69 8.64 17.88
N GLU A 157 -12.86 8.05 17.82
CA GLU A 157 -14.10 8.82 17.64
C GLU A 157 -14.56 9.36 18.98
N ARG A 158 -14.08 10.58 19.30
CA ARG A 158 -14.58 11.43 20.38
C ARG A 158 -14.60 12.86 19.92
#